data_e8069cd0f8dd05093b5dd1ebf3a1a7ee
#
_entry.id   e8069cd0f8dd05093b5dd1ebf3a1a7ee
#
_cell.length_a   1.000
_cell.length_b   1.000
_cell.length_c   1.000
_cell.angle_alpha   90.00
_cell.angle_beta   90.00
_cell.angle_gamma   90.00
#
_symmetry.space_group_name_H-M   'P 1'
#
loop_
_entity.id
_entity.type
_entity.pdbx_description
1 polymer ?
#
loop_
_entity_poly.entity_id
_entity_poly.type
_entity_poly.pdbx_seq_one_letter_code
_entity_poly.pdbx_strand_id
1 'polypeptide(L)'
;MRKIFIYAMWGFVFICIAAVAIVFTAIAKGKIGYVPPVEELENPNLKFATQVISEDGKLLGTWSLSKENRVYVGYEDLSPHLVHALVATEDVRFEDHSGIDARAFMRAVIKRGIFMQKHAGGGSTITQQLAKQFYSPTADNVMERLLQKPIEWVIAVKLERYYTKEEILTMYLNKFDFLNNAVGIKTAAKTYFAKDPKNLKIEEAATLIGMCKNPSLYNPRRFNERSRGRRNTVLDQMRKAGFLTQEECDSLQALPLVLKFQPVDHKDGLATYFREYLRGVMTARKPDRSDYRGWQMQKYYEDSLAWETNPLYGWCAKNKKKDGTNYNIYTCLLYTSP
;
A
#
# COMPACT_ATOMS: atom_id res chain seq x y z
N MET A 1 20.91 35.90 40.05
CA MET A 1 20.23 34.60 39.98
C MET A 1 19.26 34.50 38.78
N ARG A 2 18.28 35.39 38.60
CA ARG A 2 17.28 35.33 37.48
C ARG A 2 17.89 35.30 36.08
N LYS A 3 18.93 36.08 35.77
CA LYS A 3 19.59 36.07 34.44
C LYS A 3 20.37 34.78 34.20
N ILE A 4 21.03 34.22 35.20
CA ILE A 4 21.77 32.96 35.09
C ILE A 4 20.81 31.80 34.81
N PHE A 5 19.65 31.77 35.48
CA PHE A 5 18.61 30.78 35.23
C PHE A 5 18.06 30.86 33.79
N ILE A 6 17.82 32.09 33.30
CA ILE A 6 17.36 32.32 31.91
C ILE A 6 18.40 31.83 30.90
N TYR A 7 19.70 32.14 31.11
CA TYR A 7 20.76 31.66 30.21
C TYR A 7 20.93 30.14 30.26
N ALA A 8 20.85 29.54 31.46
CA ALA A 8 20.88 28.08 31.60
C ALA A 8 19.69 27.39 30.89
N MET A 9 18.50 27.95 31.01
CA MET A 9 17.30 27.47 30.31
C MET A 9 17.46 27.55 28.80
N TRP A 10 17.91 28.70 28.27
CA TRP A 10 18.16 28.82 26.82
C TRP A 10 19.28 27.93 26.34
N GLY A 11 20.38 27.80 27.14
CA GLY A 11 21.46 26.87 26.82
C GLY A 11 20.96 25.44 26.73
N PHE A 12 20.12 24.98 27.65
CA PHE A 12 19.51 23.67 27.62
C PHE A 12 18.62 23.47 26.38
N VAL A 13 17.80 24.48 26.02
CA VAL A 13 16.96 24.42 24.81
C VAL A 13 17.81 24.30 23.55
N PHE A 14 18.92 25.10 23.44
CA PHE A 14 19.85 25.00 22.30
C PHE A 14 20.53 23.63 22.22
N ILE A 15 20.93 23.03 23.34
CA ILE A 15 21.53 21.69 23.38
C ILE A 15 20.51 20.66 22.89
N CYS A 16 19.26 20.74 23.34
CA CYS A 16 18.20 19.84 22.88
C CYS A 16 17.95 19.95 21.36
N ILE A 17 17.88 21.20 20.84
CA ILE A 17 17.71 21.43 19.40
C ILE A 17 18.89 20.88 18.61
N ALA A 18 20.13 21.12 19.07
CA ALA A 18 21.33 20.61 18.43
C ALA A 18 21.36 19.09 18.43
N ALA A 19 21.01 18.44 19.55
CA ALA A 19 20.93 16.98 19.65
C ALA A 19 19.92 16.40 18.65
N VAL A 20 18.73 16.99 18.55
CA VAL A 20 17.71 16.60 17.56
C VAL A 20 18.25 16.76 16.13
N ALA A 21 18.85 17.90 15.81
CA ALA A 21 19.42 18.16 14.48
C ALA A 21 20.54 17.16 14.12
N ILE A 22 21.40 16.79 15.07
CA ILE A 22 22.44 15.77 14.88
C ILE A 22 21.81 14.40 14.57
N VAL A 23 20.79 13.98 15.33
CA VAL A 23 20.10 12.71 15.10
C VAL A 23 19.45 12.69 13.71
N PHE A 24 18.70 13.71 13.33
CA PHE A 24 18.09 13.79 12.00
C PHE A 24 19.12 13.81 10.87
N THR A 25 20.24 14.51 11.06
CA THR A 25 21.35 14.53 10.08
C THR A 25 22.00 13.16 9.96
N ALA A 26 22.19 12.46 11.06
CA ALA A 26 22.75 11.10 11.06
C ALA A 26 21.81 10.09 10.37
N ILE A 27 20.48 10.20 10.60
CA ILE A 27 19.46 9.41 9.89
C ILE A 27 19.47 9.73 8.40
N ALA A 28 19.46 11.02 8.02
CA ALA A 28 19.45 11.43 6.61
C ALA A 28 20.69 10.96 5.82
N LYS A 29 21.83 10.82 6.51
CA LYS A 29 23.08 10.26 5.96
C LYS A 29 23.15 8.73 6.03
N GLY A 30 22.10 8.04 6.47
CA GLY A 30 22.06 6.59 6.59
C GLY A 30 22.95 5.98 7.68
N LYS A 31 23.41 6.79 8.66
CA LYS A 31 24.21 6.32 9.79
C LYS A 31 23.37 5.69 10.90
N ILE A 32 22.11 6.03 10.98
CA ILE A 32 21.12 5.53 11.95
C ILE A 32 19.90 5.02 11.20
N GLY A 33 19.66 3.72 11.27
CA GLY A 33 18.55 3.06 10.60
C GLY A 33 18.72 2.97 9.08
N TYR A 34 17.78 2.30 8.42
CA TYR A 34 17.76 2.19 6.96
C TYR A 34 16.99 3.36 6.36
N VAL A 35 17.65 4.15 5.54
CA VAL A 35 17.04 5.16 4.68
C VAL A 35 17.34 4.77 3.24
N PRO A 36 16.33 4.46 2.42
CA PRO A 36 16.55 3.99 1.07
C PRO A 36 17.33 5.01 0.23
N PRO A 37 18.24 4.54 -0.64
CA PRO A 37 18.92 5.39 -1.61
C PRO A 37 17.93 5.97 -2.61
N VAL A 38 18.34 6.97 -3.39
CA VAL A 38 17.47 7.69 -4.33
C VAL A 38 16.91 6.75 -5.38
N GLU A 39 17.73 5.83 -5.88
CA GLU A 39 17.37 4.86 -6.92
C GLU A 39 16.24 3.90 -6.46
N GLU A 40 16.22 3.56 -5.18
CA GLU A 40 15.16 2.73 -4.59
C GLU A 40 13.90 3.56 -4.32
N LEU A 41 14.05 4.84 -4.00
CA LEU A 41 12.93 5.76 -3.84
C LEU A 41 12.26 6.08 -5.18
N GLU A 42 13.03 6.26 -6.25
CA GLU A 42 12.52 6.49 -7.60
C GLU A 42 11.81 5.27 -8.20
N ASN A 43 12.18 4.07 -7.76
CA ASN A 43 11.57 2.81 -8.18
C ASN A 43 11.19 1.95 -6.97
N PRO A 44 10.17 2.34 -6.20
CA PRO A 44 9.75 1.56 -5.05
C PRO A 44 9.28 0.19 -5.53
N ASN A 45 9.86 -0.84 -4.93
CA ASN A 45 9.65 -2.26 -5.30
C ASN A 45 8.19 -2.67 -5.00
N LEU A 46 7.26 -2.14 -5.79
CA LEU A 46 5.87 -2.55 -5.82
C LEU A 46 5.82 -3.87 -6.59
N LYS A 47 5.80 -4.98 -5.86
CA LYS A 47 5.62 -6.31 -6.45
C LYS A 47 4.19 -6.45 -6.95
N PHE A 48 3.95 -5.94 -8.15
CA PHE A 48 2.65 -6.12 -8.81
C PHE A 48 2.52 -7.53 -9.36
N ALA A 49 1.29 -8.03 -9.39
CA ALA A 49 0.98 -9.25 -10.09
C ALA A 49 1.14 -9.04 -11.61
N THR A 50 1.75 -10.01 -12.28
CA THR A 50 1.80 -10.04 -13.73
C THR A 50 0.38 -10.20 -14.28
N GLN A 51 -0.05 -9.31 -15.15
CA GLN A 51 -1.32 -9.40 -15.85
C GLN A 51 -1.16 -10.24 -17.13
N VAL A 52 -2.12 -11.14 -17.36
CA VAL A 52 -2.22 -11.90 -18.62
C VAL A 52 -3.40 -11.31 -19.39
N ILE A 53 -3.12 -10.72 -20.54
CA ILE A 53 -4.07 -9.93 -21.32
C ILE A 53 -4.22 -10.62 -22.69
N SER A 54 -5.47 -10.77 -23.16
CA SER A 54 -5.79 -11.29 -24.49
C SER A 54 -5.49 -10.25 -25.57
N GLU A 55 -5.47 -10.64 -26.84
CA GLU A 55 -5.23 -9.74 -27.97
C GLU A 55 -6.30 -8.65 -28.09
N ASP A 56 -7.54 -8.95 -27.70
CA ASP A 56 -8.64 -7.98 -27.63
C ASP A 56 -8.62 -7.10 -26.37
N GLY A 57 -7.53 -7.10 -25.61
CA GLY A 57 -7.31 -6.27 -24.44
C GLY A 57 -8.03 -6.72 -23.17
N LYS A 58 -8.71 -7.88 -23.16
CA LYS A 58 -9.37 -8.39 -21.97
C LYS A 58 -8.38 -8.99 -20.98
N LEU A 59 -8.54 -8.67 -19.71
CA LEU A 59 -7.75 -9.29 -18.65
C LEU A 59 -8.20 -10.74 -18.44
N LEU A 60 -7.36 -11.70 -18.84
CA LEU A 60 -7.59 -13.12 -18.60
C LEU A 60 -7.39 -13.48 -17.13
N GLY A 61 -6.46 -12.83 -16.46
CA GLY A 61 -6.19 -12.99 -15.05
C GLY A 61 -4.81 -12.47 -14.66
N THR A 62 -4.42 -12.74 -13.42
CA THR A 62 -3.15 -12.27 -12.86
C THR A 62 -2.32 -13.42 -12.31
N TRP A 63 -0.99 -13.30 -12.38
CA TRP A 63 -0.06 -14.17 -11.67
C TRP A 63 0.64 -13.39 -10.58
N SER A 64 0.68 -13.95 -9.39
CA SER A 64 1.52 -13.44 -8.32
C SER A 64 2.55 -14.49 -7.92
N LEU A 65 3.82 -14.12 -7.88
CA LEU A 65 4.90 -14.95 -7.31
C LEU A 65 4.90 -14.89 -5.78
N SER A 66 4.26 -13.89 -5.21
CA SER A 66 3.97 -13.75 -3.79
C SER A 66 2.47 -13.97 -3.55
N LYS A 67 2.08 -14.21 -2.30
CA LYS A 67 0.65 -14.25 -1.90
C LYS A 67 -0.10 -12.92 -2.14
N GLU A 68 0.59 -11.91 -2.69
CA GLU A 68 0.09 -10.55 -2.89
C GLU A 68 -0.41 -10.40 -4.33
N ASN A 69 -1.71 -10.41 -4.49
CA ASN A 69 -2.37 -10.23 -5.80
C ASN A 69 -2.61 -8.75 -6.07
N ARG A 70 -1.52 -7.96 -6.19
CA ARG A 70 -1.58 -6.52 -6.45
C ARG A 70 -1.73 -6.23 -7.93
N VAL A 71 -2.77 -5.50 -8.28
CA VAL A 71 -2.94 -4.91 -9.61
C VAL A 71 -2.83 -3.40 -9.47
N TYR A 72 -1.93 -2.79 -10.23
CA TYR A 72 -1.74 -1.34 -10.21
C TYR A 72 -2.97 -0.61 -10.74
N VAL A 73 -3.26 0.53 -10.12
CA VAL A 73 -4.29 1.48 -10.54
C VAL A 73 -3.65 2.85 -10.58
N GLY A 74 -3.81 3.59 -11.69
CA GLY A 74 -3.43 4.99 -11.80
C GLY A 74 -4.38 5.91 -11.02
N TYR A 75 -3.98 7.16 -10.82
CA TYR A 75 -4.79 8.15 -10.10
C TYR A 75 -6.13 8.40 -10.81
N GLU A 76 -6.11 8.44 -12.13
CA GLU A 76 -7.27 8.66 -13.01
C GLU A 76 -8.33 7.55 -12.94
N ASP A 77 -7.94 6.38 -12.45
CA ASP A 77 -8.83 5.23 -12.23
C ASP A 77 -9.31 5.11 -10.79
N LEU A 78 -8.98 6.06 -9.94
CA LEU A 78 -9.51 6.15 -8.58
C LEU A 78 -10.81 6.95 -8.57
N SER A 79 -11.78 6.52 -7.76
CA SER A 79 -12.97 7.33 -7.50
C SER A 79 -12.58 8.60 -6.73
N PRO A 80 -13.06 9.79 -7.10
CA PRO A 80 -12.87 11.00 -6.29
C PRO A 80 -13.34 10.82 -4.83
N HIS A 81 -14.40 10.05 -4.61
CA HIS A 81 -14.89 9.74 -3.27
C HIS A 81 -13.88 8.98 -2.42
N LEU A 82 -13.07 8.11 -3.04
CA LEU A 82 -12.02 7.36 -2.37
C LEU A 82 -10.88 8.28 -1.91
N VAL A 83 -10.46 9.20 -2.78
CA VAL A 83 -9.42 10.21 -2.50
C VAL A 83 -9.90 11.15 -1.39
N HIS A 84 -11.11 11.69 -1.51
CA HIS A 84 -11.71 12.56 -0.49
C HIS A 84 -11.85 11.86 0.87
N ALA A 85 -12.29 10.60 0.88
CA ALA A 85 -12.39 9.82 2.12
C ALA A 85 -11.01 9.60 2.78
N LEU A 86 -9.98 9.29 1.99
CA LEU A 86 -8.62 9.09 2.48
C LEU A 86 -8.04 10.38 3.08
N VAL A 87 -8.08 11.47 2.31
CA VAL A 87 -7.55 12.77 2.73
C VAL A 87 -8.30 13.29 3.96
N ALA A 88 -9.65 13.26 3.95
CA ALA A 88 -10.46 13.72 5.08
C ALA A 88 -10.20 12.93 6.38
N THR A 89 -9.89 11.63 6.26
CA THR A 89 -9.76 10.75 7.44
C THR A 89 -8.36 10.69 8.00
N GLU A 90 -7.36 10.60 7.13
CA GLU A 90 -5.98 10.37 7.54
C GLU A 90 -5.17 11.66 7.58
N ASP A 91 -5.42 12.60 6.67
CA ASP A 91 -4.57 13.78 6.51
C ASP A 91 -5.29 14.94 5.81
N VAL A 92 -6.17 15.63 6.53
CA VAL A 92 -7.02 16.70 5.97
C VAL A 92 -6.24 17.86 5.34
N ARG A 93 -4.96 18.02 5.67
CA ARG A 93 -4.07 19.07 5.14
C ARG A 93 -2.96 18.48 4.27
N PHE A 94 -3.23 17.37 3.62
CA PHE A 94 -2.27 16.65 2.80
C PHE A 94 -1.60 17.53 1.74
N GLU A 95 -2.36 18.45 1.13
CA GLU A 95 -1.84 19.39 0.13
C GLU A 95 -0.97 20.50 0.72
N ASP A 96 -1.08 20.81 2.01
CA ASP A 96 -0.46 21.97 2.65
C ASP A 96 0.95 21.72 3.20
N HIS A 97 1.43 20.48 3.20
CA HIS A 97 2.72 20.13 3.81
C HIS A 97 3.56 19.21 2.91
N SER A 98 4.86 19.15 3.19
CA SER A 98 5.84 18.32 2.46
C SER A 98 6.28 17.10 3.29
N GLY A 99 5.35 16.17 3.55
CA GLY A 99 5.59 14.92 4.25
C GLY A 99 5.40 14.96 5.78
N ILE A 100 5.51 16.14 6.41
CA ILE A 100 5.32 16.33 7.85
C ILE A 100 4.35 17.47 8.08
N ASP A 101 3.22 17.18 8.75
CA ASP A 101 2.30 18.19 9.23
C ASP A 101 2.67 18.60 10.67
N ALA A 102 3.49 19.66 10.79
CA ALA A 102 3.93 20.18 12.09
C ALA A 102 2.76 20.62 12.99
N ARG A 103 1.67 21.18 12.40
CA ARG A 103 0.50 21.63 13.17
C ARG A 103 -0.29 20.45 13.71
N ALA A 104 -0.50 19.39 12.89
CA ALA A 104 -1.17 18.16 13.36
C ALA A 104 -0.32 17.45 14.41
N PHE A 105 0.99 17.40 14.23
CA PHE A 105 1.91 16.82 15.21
C PHE A 105 1.84 17.57 16.55
N MET A 106 1.98 18.89 16.55
CA MET A 106 1.88 19.71 17.78
C MET A 106 0.51 19.55 18.45
N ARG A 107 -0.56 19.57 17.68
CA ARG A 107 -1.90 19.32 18.22
C ARG A 107 -2.00 17.95 18.88
N ALA A 108 -1.43 16.90 18.27
CA ALA A 108 -1.45 15.55 18.83
C ALA A 108 -0.62 15.45 20.11
N VAL A 109 0.57 16.08 20.15
CA VAL A 109 1.44 16.14 21.34
C VAL A 109 0.73 16.86 22.48
N ILE A 110 0.11 18.01 22.24
CA ILE A 110 -0.61 18.78 23.27
C ILE A 110 -1.82 18.00 23.78
N LYS A 111 -2.68 17.50 22.88
CA LYS A 111 -3.90 16.81 23.29
C LYS A 111 -3.62 15.48 23.99
N ARG A 112 -2.66 14.69 23.53
CA ARG A 112 -2.32 13.39 24.14
C ARG A 112 -1.35 13.52 25.31
N GLY A 113 -0.33 14.38 25.20
CA GLY A 113 0.70 14.54 26.21
C GLY A 113 0.25 15.38 27.41
N ILE A 114 -0.40 16.52 27.16
CA ILE A 114 -0.82 17.43 28.22
C ILE A 114 -2.24 17.13 28.70
N PHE A 115 -3.20 16.97 27.79
CA PHE A 115 -4.60 16.76 28.13
C PHE A 115 -5.02 15.28 28.26
N MET A 116 -4.10 14.32 28.09
CA MET A 116 -4.33 12.87 28.19
C MET A 116 -5.56 12.35 27.40
N GLN A 117 -5.93 13.05 26.33
CA GLN A 117 -7.10 12.69 25.51
C GLN A 117 -6.78 11.46 24.64
N LYS A 118 -7.29 10.29 25.01
CA LYS A 118 -7.08 9.01 24.29
C LYS A 118 -7.60 9.02 22.84
N HIS A 119 -8.59 9.85 22.55
CA HIS A 119 -9.24 9.96 21.22
C HIS A 119 -8.78 11.15 20.36
N ALA A 120 -7.71 11.82 20.75
CA ALA A 120 -7.10 12.85 19.90
C ALA A 120 -6.64 12.19 18.58
N GLY A 121 -7.07 12.76 17.44
CA GLY A 121 -6.71 12.28 16.09
C GLY A 121 -5.22 12.02 15.91
N GLY A 122 -4.83 11.23 14.92
CA GLY A 122 -3.44 10.93 14.58
C GLY A 122 -2.68 12.21 14.19
N GLY A 123 -1.37 12.22 14.42
CA GLY A 123 -0.46 13.26 13.95
C GLY A 123 0.46 12.77 12.83
N SER A 124 0.20 11.57 12.27
CA SER A 124 0.97 11.01 11.16
C SER A 124 0.31 11.35 9.84
N THR A 125 1.08 11.77 8.86
CA THR A 125 0.61 12.07 7.49
C THR A 125 0.46 10.80 6.66
N ILE A 126 -0.25 10.89 5.52
CA ILE A 126 -0.35 9.79 4.53
C ILE A 126 1.05 9.38 4.06
N THR A 127 1.91 10.34 3.77
CA THR A 127 3.29 10.07 3.31
C THR A 127 4.13 9.35 4.36
N GLN A 128 3.96 9.68 5.65
CA GLN A 128 4.62 8.94 6.75
C GLN A 128 4.09 7.51 6.88
N GLN A 129 2.79 7.31 6.69
CA GLN A 129 2.19 5.98 6.68
C GLN A 129 2.70 5.15 5.49
N LEU A 130 2.86 5.78 4.32
CA LEU A 130 3.44 5.16 3.13
C LEU A 130 4.91 4.77 3.37
N ALA A 131 5.72 5.69 3.91
CA ALA A 131 7.11 5.42 4.29
C ALA A 131 7.21 4.21 5.23
N LYS A 132 6.32 4.13 6.21
CA LYS A 132 6.23 3.00 7.13
C LYS A 132 5.91 1.69 6.40
N GLN A 133 4.94 1.70 5.48
CA GLN A 133 4.53 0.48 4.73
C GLN A 133 5.63 -0.05 3.82
N PHE A 134 6.50 0.81 3.31
CA PHE A 134 7.59 0.40 2.41
C PHE A 134 8.86 0.00 3.15
N TYR A 135 9.25 0.76 4.17
CA TYR A 135 10.63 0.75 4.66
C TYR A 135 10.77 0.50 6.17
N SER A 136 9.66 0.41 6.92
CA SER A 136 9.76 0.14 8.36
C SER A 136 9.48 -1.34 8.65
N PRO A 137 10.51 -2.11 9.02
CA PRO A 137 10.31 -3.48 9.51
C PRO A 137 9.55 -3.46 10.85
N THR A 138 9.03 -4.60 11.25
CA THR A 138 8.49 -4.79 12.60
C THR A 138 9.60 -4.56 13.63
N ALA A 139 9.40 -3.62 14.54
CA ALA A 139 10.38 -3.35 15.60
C ALA A 139 10.32 -4.43 16.66
N ASP A 140 11.48 -5.02 16.97
CA ASP A 140 11.61 -6.07 17.98
C ASP A 140 11.77 -5.50 19.39
N ASN A 141 12.19 -4.24 19.52
CA ASN A 141 12.42 -3.59 20.80
C ASN A 141 11.93 -2.13 20.86
N VAL A 142 11.89 -1.57 22.09
CA VAL A 142 11.39 -0.21 22.34
C VAL A 142 12.26 0.86 21.69
N MET A 143 13.58 0.67 21.67
CA MET A 143 14.51 1.65 21.06
C MET A 143 14.35 1.73 19.56
N GLU A 144 14.17 0.60 18.88
CA GLU A 144 13.87 0.58 17.45
C GLU A 144 12.56 1.30 17.14
N ARG A 145 11.51 1.10 17.96
CA ARG A 145 10.25 1.83 17.82
C ARG A 145 10.40 3.33 17.95
N LEU A 146 11.23 3.79 18.88
CA LEU A 146 11.48 5.22 19.09
C LEU A 146 12.22 5.83 17.89
N LEU A 147 13.17 5.10 17.30
CA LEU A 147 13.93 5.53 16.13
C LEU A 147 13.15 5.41 14.82
N GLN A 148 12.17 4.52 14.73
CA GLN A 148 11.36 4.36 13.52
C GLN A 148 10.65 5.65 13.11
N LYS A 149 10.09 6.42 14.05
CA LYS A 149 9.36 7.64 13.72
C LYS A 149 10.22 8.72 13.07
N PRO A 150 11.39 9.10 13.60
CA PRO A 150 12.32 9.99 12.91
C PRO A 150 12.74 9.50 11.53
N ILE A 151 12.95 8.18 11.36
CA ILE A 151 13.30 7.57 10.06
C ILE A 151 12.14 7.72 9.08
N GLU A 152 10.91 7.35 9.48
CA GLU A 152 9.70 7.55 8.67
C GLU A 152 9.55 9.01 8.22
N TRP A 153 9.87 9.99 9.08
CA TRP A 153 9.79 11.41 8.74
C TRP A 153 10.81 11.80 7.67
N VAL A 154 12.05 11.33 7.80
CA VAL A 154 13.10 11.60 6.79
C VAL A 154 12.72 10.99 5.45
N ILE A 155 12.21 9.76 5.45
CA ILE A 155 11.75 9.09 4.23
C ILE A 155 10.54 9.80 3.64
N ALA A 156 9.57 10.23 4.46
CA ALA A 156 8.39 10.96 3.99
C ALA A 156 8.76 12.27 3.30
N VAL A 157 9.69 13.05 3.88
CA VAL A 157 10.19 14.29 3.25
C VAL A 157 10.92 14.00 1.94
N LYS A 158 11.67 12.89 1.86
CA LYS A 158 12.30 12.47 0.60
C LYS A 158 11.25 12.07 -0.45
N LEU A 159 10.25 11.27 -0.09
CA LEU A 159 9.17 10.87 -1.01
C LEU A 159 8.46 12.09 -1.62
N GLU A 160 8.13 13.09 -0.82
CA GLU A 160 7.48 14.34 -1.29
C GLU A 160 8.38 15.20 -2.22
N ARG A 161 9.66 14.90 -2.33
CA ARG A 161 10.56 15.55 -3.30
C ARG A 161 10.56 14.87 -4.66
N TYR A 162 10.26 13.57 -4.69
CA TYR A 162 10.32 12.77 -5.92
C TYR A 162 8.96 12.50 -6.52
N TYR A 163 7.89 12.53 -5.71
CA TYR A 163 6.54 12.18 -6.10
C TYR A 163 5.56 13.31 -5.88
N THR A 164 4.62 13.43 -6.80
CA THR A 164 3.47 14.31 -6.66
C THR A 164 2.51 13.78 -5.58
N LYS A 165 1.63 14.63 -5.11
CA LYS A 165 0.58 14.25 -4.16
C LYS A 165 -0.30 13.11 -4.68
N GLU A 166 -0.67 13.17 -5.95
CA GLU A 166 -1.46 12.15 -6.63
C GLU A 166 -0.75 10.80 -6.69
N GLU A 167 0.55 10.80 -7.01
CA GLU A 167 1.37 9.59 -7.00
C GLU A 167 1.50 8.99 -5.60
N ILE A 168 1.65 9.80 -4.55
CA ILE A 168 1.71 9.35 -3.16
C ILE A 168 0.40 8.69 -2.73
N LEU A 169 -0.75 9.31 -3.04
CA LEU A 169 -2.08 8.73 -2.77
C LEU A 169 -2.26 7.40 -3.51
N THR A 170 -1.85 7.37 -4.77
CA THR A 170 -1.91 6.18 -5.62
C THR A 170 -1.05 5.06 -5.06
N MET A 171 0.19 5.34 -4.69
CA MET A 171 1.10 4.37 -4.07
C MET A 171 0.54 3.85 -2.74
N TYR A 172 -0.01 4.72 -1.90
CA TYR A 172 -0.62 4.33 -0.62
C TYR A 172 -1.75 3.32 -0.82
N LEU A 173 -2.68 3.62 -1.72
CA LEU A 173 -3.83 2.77 -2.00
C LEU A 173 -3.47 1.46 -2.70
N ASN A 174 -2.45 1.47 -3.57
CA ASN A 174 -1.94 0.27 -4.23
C ASN A 174 -1.13 -0.63 -3.28
N LYS A 175 -0.51 -0.06 -2.24
CA LYS A 175 0.32 -0.82 -1.29
C LYS A 175 -0.48 -1.45 -0.16
N PHE A 176 -1.58 -0.85 0.26
CA PHE A 176 -2.30 -1.23 1.46
C PHE A 176 -2.92 -2.64 1.37
N ASP A 177 -2.75 -3.44 2.43
CA ASP A 177 -3.34 -4.78 2.54
C ASP A 177 -4.71 -4.70 3.24
N PHE A 178 -5.76 -4.95 2.47
CA PHE A 178 -7.15 -4.98 2.93
C PHE A 178 -7.59 -6.36 3.45
N LEU A 179 -6.65 -7.29 3.65
CA LEU A 179 -6.91 -8.69 4.01
C LEU A 179 -7.73 -9.48 2.96
N ASN A 180 -8.03 -10.76 3.26
CA ASN A 180 -8.77 -11.66 2.36
C ASN A 180 -8.14 -11.75 0.95
N ASN A 181 -6.80 -11.75 0.85
CA ASN A 181 -6.02 -11.70 -0.39
C ASN A 181 -6.25 -10.42 -1.23
N ALA A 182 -6.84 -9.38 -0.64
CA ALA A 182 -7.10 -8.10 -1.29
C ALA A 182 -5.99 -7.11 -0.99
N VAL A 183 -4.85 -7.24 -1.66
CA VAL A 183 -3.75 -6.28 -1.56
C VAL A 183 -3.86 -5.24 -2.66
N GLY A 184 -3.92 -3.98 -2.24
CA GLY A 184 -4.20 -2.83 -3.11
C GLY A 184 -5.68 -2.60 -3.37
N ILE A 185 -5.99 -1.36 -3.73
CA ILE A 185 -7.37 -0.86 -3.82
C ILE A 185 -8.19 -1.53 -4.92
N LYS A 186 -7.57 -1.91 -6.06
CA LYS A 186 -8.29 -2.59 -7.15
C LYS A 186 -8.80 -3.95 -6.70
N THR A 187 -7.93 -4.73 -6.09
CA THR A 187 -8.28 -6.05 -5.56
C THR A 187 -9.30 -5.92 -4.44
N ALA A 188 -9.17 -4.91 -3.57
CA ALA A 188 -10.11 -4.66 -2.49
C ALA A 188 -11.50 -4.27 -3.01
N ALA A 189 -11.60 -3.36 -3.97
CA ALA A 189 -12.87 -2.96 -4.57
C ALA A 189 -13.59 -4.15 -5.24
N LYS A 190 -12.84 -4.99 -5.95
CA LYS A 190 -13.38 -6.23 -6.52
C LYS A 190 -13.80 -7.23 -5.46
N THR A 191 -12.94 -7.49 -4.47
CA THR A 191 -13.22 -8.48 -3.41
C THR A 191 -14.43 -8.13 -2.57
N TYR A 192 -14.56 -6.88 -2.15
CA TYR A 192 -15.63 -6.50 -1.22
C TYR A 192 -16.90 -6.02 -1.90
N PHE A 193 -16.81 -5.42 -3.09
CA PHE A 193 -17.95 -4.76 -3.77
C PHE A 193 -18.17 -5.22 -5.21
N ALA A 194 -17.35 -6.11 -5.76
CA ALA A 194 -17.40 -6.57 -7.16
C ALA A 194 -17.36 -5.41 -8.17
N LYS A 195 -16.58 -4.35 -7.88
CA LYS A 195 -16.46 -3.12 -8.69
C LYS A 195 -15.02 -2.76 -8.97
N ASP A 196 -14.80 -1.96 -10.00
CA ASP A 196 -13.53 -1.24 -10.17
C ASP A 196 -13.47 -0.01 -9.25
N PRO A 197 -12.25 0.42 -8.81
CA PRO A 197 -12.09 1.55 -7.88
C PRO A 197 -12.77 2.83 -8.33
N LYS A 198 -12.79 3.10 -9.64
CA LYS A 198 -13.43 4.27 -10.25
C LYS A 198 -14.94 4.32 -9.99
N ASN A 199 -15.57 3.16 -9.87
CA ASN A 199 -17.03 3.01 -9.75
C ASN A 199 -17.50 2.80 -8.30
N LEU A 200 -16.61 3.00 -7.32
CA LEU A 200 -16.99 2.95 -5.92
C LEU A 200 -17.89 4.11 -5.54
N LYS A 201 -18.99 3.79 -4.86
CA LYS A 201 -19.86 4.78 -4.24
C LYS A 201 -19.21 5.37 -2.99
N ILE A 202 -19.73 6.47 -2.48
CA ILE A 202 -19.22 7.18 -1.29
C ILE A 202 -19.14 6.25 -0.08
N GLU A 203 -20.23 5.52 0.21
CA GLU A 203 -20.31 4.60 1.35
C GLU A 203 -19.37 3.39 1.22
N GLU A 204 -19.13 2.94 -0.01
CA GLU A 204 -18.20 1.84 -0.32
C GLU A 204 -16.75 2.31 -0.15
N ALA A 205 -16.42 3.48 -0.70
CA ALA A 205 -15.12 4.13 -0.54
C ALA A 205 -14.81 4.39 0.95
N ALA A 206 -15.77 4.97 1.68
CA ALA A 206 -15.65 5.21 3.12
C ALA A 206 -15.45 3.92 3.93
N THR A 207 -16.02 2.79 3.49
CA THR A 207 -15.82 1.48 4.12
C THR A 207 -14.38 1.01 3.95
N LEU A 208 -13.83 1.04 2.72
CA LEU A 208 -12.45 0.64 2.45
C LEU A 208 -11.45 1.55 3.19
N ILE A 209 -11.64 2.85 3.16
CA ILE A 209 -10.78 3.78 3.92
C ILE A 209 -10.92 3.55 5.43
N GLY A 210 -12.10 3.20 5.89
CA GLY A 210 -12.31 2.79 7.29
C GLY A 210 -11.42 1.63 7.73
N MET A 211 -11.15 0.67 6.83
CA MET A 211 -10.23 -0.44 7.08
C MET A 211 -8.77 0.01 7.23
N CYS A 212 -8.36 1.12 6.61
CA CYS A 212 -6.96 1.59 6.67
C CYS A 212 -6.47 1.83 8.11
N LYS A 213 -7.36 2.12 9.05
CA LYS A 213 -7.00 2.26 10.47
C LYS A 213 -6.54 0.95 11.11
N ASN A 214 -7.25 -0.12 10.87
CA ASN A 214 -6.93 -1.48 11.33
C ASN A 214 -7.78 -2.50 10.54
N PRO A 215 -7.24 -3.11 9.49
CA PRO A 215 -8.00 -3.98 8.60
C PRO A 215 -8.54 -5.23 9.30
N SER A 216 -7.84 -5.75 10.33
CA SER A 216 -8.33 -6.90 11.09
C SER A 216 -9.55 -6.56 11.96
N LEU A 217 -9.58 -5.35 12.54
CA LEU A 217 -10.64 -4.92 13.44
C LEU A 217 -11.88 -4.43 12.69
N TYR A 218 -11.68 -3.79 11.54
CA TYR A 218 -12.74 -3.18 10.73
C TYR A 218 -13.02 -3.96 9.44
N ASN A 219 -12.76 -5.26 9.44
CA ASN A 219 -13.07 -6.13 8.29
C ASN A 219 -14.59 -6.28 8.13
N PRO A 220 -15.19 -5.79 7.04
CA PRO A 220 -16.64 -5.78 6.88
C PRO A 220 -17.25 -7.17 6.70
N ARG A 221 -16.45 -8.16 6.23
CA ARG A 221 -16.88 -9.56 6.14
C ARG A 221 -17.00 -10.22 7.51
N ARG A 222 -16.09 -9.88 8.45
CA ARG A 222 -16.03 -10.52 9.78
C ARG A 222 -16.83 -9.77 10.83
N PHE A 223 -16.84 -8.42 10.75
CA PHE A 223 -17.39 -7.54 11.76
C PHE A 223 -18.18 -6.41 11.11
N ASN A 224 -19.34 -6.76 10.50
CA ASN A 224 -20.16 -5.83 9.71
C ASN A 224 -20.52 -4.55 10.48
N GLU A 225 -21.10 -4.68 11.69
CA GLU A 225 -21.53 -3.54 12.49
C GLU A 225 -20.37 -2.64 12.94
N ARG A 226 -19.24 -3.23 13.31
CA ARG A 226 -18.04 -2.47 13.68
C ARG A 226 -17.47 -1.71 12.47
N SER A 227 -17.44 -2.36 11.32
CA SER A 227 -17.04 -1.75 10.05
C SER A 227 -17.99 -0.63 9.64
N ARG A 228 -19.33 -0.82 9.81
CA ARG A 228 -20.34 0.22 9.59
C ARG A 228 -20.10 1.44 10.51
N GLY A 229 -19.85 1.23 11.78
CA GLY A 229 -19.51 2.31 12.70
C GLY A 229 -18.24 3.07 12.30
N ARG A 230 -17.23 2.37 11.79
CA ARG A 230 -16.01 2.99 11.29
C ARG A 230 -16.25 3.73 9.96
N ARG A 231 -17.03 3.18 9.04
CA ARG A 231 -17.50 3.86 7.82
C ARG A 231 -18.16 5.19 8.17
N ASN A 232 -19.09 5.17 9.13
CA ASN A 232 -19.81 6.37 9.57
C ASN A 232 -18.86 7.42 10.15
N THR A 233 -17.77 6.99 10.84
CA THR A 233 -16.70 7.90 11.26
C THR A 233 -15.99 8.55 10.09
N VAL A 234 -15.71 7.79 9.00
CA VAL A 234 -15.09 8.33 7.78
C VAL A 234 -16.02 9.36 7.12
N LEU A 235 -17.30 9.03 6.96
CA LEU A 235 -18.31 9.96 6.41
C LEU A 235 -18.37 11.27 7.22
N ASP A 236 -18.33 11.21 8.55
CA ASP A 236 -18.29 12.41 9.40
C ASP A 236 -16.99 13.22 9.21
N GLN A 237 -15.83 12.57 8.98
CA GLN A 237 -14.61 13.29 8.62
C GLN A 237 -14.70 13.94 7.24
N MET A 238 -15.30 13.27 6.24
CA MET A 238 -15.56 13.86 4.92
C MET A 238 -16.47 15.09 5.02
N ARG A 239 -17.51 15.04 5.84
CA ARG A 239 -18.37 16.19 6.13
C ARG A 239 -17.58 17.33 6.79
N LYS A 240 -16.77 17.04 7.83
CA LYS A 240 -15.93 18.05 8.50
C LYS A 240 -14.91 18.69 7.58
N ALA A 241 -14.43 17.96 6.60
CA ALA A 241 -13.50 18.44 5.58
C ALA A 241 -14.22 19.21 4.43
N GLY A 242 -15.56 19.28 4.42
CA GLY A 242 -16.32 19.99 3.41
C GLY A 242 -16.60 19.21 2.13
N PHE A 243 -16.32 17.90 2.10
CA PHE A 243 -16.59 17.03 0.95
C PHE A 243 -18.04 16.50 0.92
N LEU A 244 -18.76 16.59 2.02
CA LEU A 244 -20.17 16.21 2.15
C LEU A 244 -20.93 17.27 2.94
N THR A 245 -22.21 17.46 2.58
CA THR A 245 -23.15 18.22 3.38
C THR A 245 -23.60 17.40 4.60
N GLN A 246 -24.28 18.03 5.56
CA GLN A 246 -24.85 17.33 6.71
C GLN A 246 -25.92 16.32 6.25
N GLU A 247 -26.80 16.72 5.34
CA GLU A 247 -27.90 15.89 4.84
C GLU A 247 -27.40 14.65 4.09
N GLU A 248 -26.37 14.81 3.23
CA GLU A 248 -25.72 13.69 2.55
C GLU A 248 -25.08 12.73 3.54
N CYS A 249 -24.37 13.26 4.53
CA CYS A 249 -23.71 12.46 5.56
C CYS A 249 -24.74 11.62 6.34
N ASP A 250 -25.82 12.22 6.79
CA ASP A 250 -26.87 11.55 7.57
C ASP A 250 -27.56 10.45 6.73
N SER A 251 -27.86 10.76 5.47
CA SER A 251 -28.46 9.80 4.53
C SER A 251 -27.54 8.61 4.29
N LEU A 252 -26.23 8.84 4.06
CA LEU A 252 -25.24 7.78 3.82
C LEU A 252 -24.97 6.94 5.08
N GLN A 253 -24.98 7.54 6.26
CA GLN A 253 -24.82 6.84 7.53
C GLN A 253 -26.00 5.91 7.86
N ALA A 254 -27.20 6.26 7.44
CA ALA A 254 -28.40 5.44 7.61
C ALA A 254 -28.34 4.15 6.78
N LEU A 255 -27.63 4.15 5.63
CA LEU A 255 -27.54 2.98 4.75
C LEU A 255 -26.93 1.76 5.47
N PRO A 256 -27.48 0.56 5.24
CA PRO A 256 -26.84 -0.68 5.67
C PRO A 256 -25.49 -0.87 4.96
N LEU A 257 -24.57 -1.61 5.58
CA LEU A 257 -23.33 -2.00 4.92
C LEU A 257 -23.60 -3.32 4.18
N VAL A 258 -23.71 -3.25 2.86
CA VAL A 258 -23.97 -4.39 1.99
C VAL A 258 -22.70 -4.72 1.22
N LEU A 259 -22.27 -5.98 1.28
CA LEU A 259 -21.12 -6.49 0.55
C LEU A 259 -21.56 -7.32 -0.64
N LYS A 260 -20.80 -7.24 -1.73
CA LYS A 260 -20.83 -8.19 -2.84
C LYS A 260 -19.51 -8.97 -2.84
N PHE A 261 -19.29 -9.71 -1.74
CA PHE A 261 -18.01 -10.32 -1.47
C PHE A 261 -17.71 -11.44 -2.48
N GLN A 262 -16.60 -11.28 -3.20
CA GLN A 262 -16.04 -12.26 -4.12
C GLN A 262 -14.56 -12.44 -3.78
N PRO A 263 -14.14 -13.61 -3.25
CA PRO A 263 -12.72 -13.85 -3.01
C PRO A 263 -11.99 -13.85 -4.35
N VAL A 264 -10.94 -13.05 -4.47
CA VAL A 264 -10.08 -13.09 -5.66
C VAL A 264 -9.03 -14.17 -5.43
N ASP A 265 -9.16 -15.29 -6.14
CA ASP A 265 -8.14 -16.33 -6.20
C ASP A 265 -7.38 -16.18 -7.54
N HIS A 266 -6.09 -16.55 -7.55
CA HIS A 266 -5.30 -16.65 -8.79
C HIS A 266 -5.89 -17.66 -9.79
N LYS A 267 -6.74 -18.58 -9.30
CA LYS A 267 -7.50 -19.52 -10.12
C LYS A 267 -8.73 -18.91 -10.77
N ASP A 268 -9.23 -17.77 -10.24
CA ASP A 268 -10.37 -17.07 -10.81
C ASP A 268 -9.96 -16.28 -12.06
N GLY A 269 -10.88 -16.17 -13.02
CA GLY A 269 -10.68 -15.45 -14.27
C GLY A 269 -10.80 -16.37 -15.49
N LEU A 270 -10.63 -15.76 -16.66
CA LEU A 270 -10.80 -16.42 -17.95
C LEU A 270 -9.61 -17.33 -18.26
N ALA A 271 -9.85 -18.41 -19.01
CA ALA A 271 -8.83 -19.33 -19.49
C ALA A 271 -7.87 -19.86 -18.40
N THR A 272 -8.40 -20.32 -17.27
CA THR A 272 -7.61 -20.72 -16.09
C THR A 272 -6.57 -21.78 -16.41
N TYR A 273 -6.90 -22.83 -17.14
CA TYR A 273 -5.95 -23.89 -17.52
C TYR A 273 -4.80 -23.36 -18.38
N PHE A 274 -5.12 -22.51 -19.35
CA PHE A 274 -4.11 -21.87 -20.19
C PHE A 274 -3.16 -20.99 -19.38
N ARG A 275 -3.70 -20.18 -18.48
CA ARG A 275 -2.89 -19.30 -17.62
C ARG A 275 -1.97 -20.09 -16.69
N GLU A 276 -2.46 -21.18 -16.07
CA GLU A 276 -1.65 -22.02 -15.19
C GLU A 276 -0.57 -22.79 -15.99
N TYR A 277 -0.90 -23.29 -17.16
CA TYR A 277 0.09 -23.89 -18.06
C TYR A 277 1.17 -22.88 -18.44
N LEU A 278 0.77 -21.71 -18.91
CA LEU A 278 1.68 -20.64 -19.30
C LEU A 278 2.55 -20.19 -18.13
N ARG A 279 1.97 -20.06 -16.93
CA ARG A 279 2.70 -19.75 -15.70
C ARG A 279 3.76 -20.81 -15.43
N GLY A 280 3.41 -22.08 -15.46
CA GLY A 280 4.34 -23.18 -15.22
C GLY A 280 5.53 -23.14 -16.17
N VAL A 281 5.28 -22.91 -17.47
CA VAL A 281 6.31 -22.81 -18.50
C VAL A 281 7.19 -21.57 -18.30
N MET A 282 6.60 -20.39 -18.15
CA MET A 282 7.36 -19.13 -18.13
C MET A 282 8.12 -18.90 -16.81
N THR A 283 7.62 -19.43 -15.68
CA THR A 283 8.29 -19.31 -14.38
C THR A 283 9.21 -20.48 -14.04
N ALA A 284 9.37 -21.44 -14.94
CA ALA A 284 10.26 -22.58 -14.74
C ALA A 284 11.68 -22.12 -14.38
N ARG A 285 12.31 -22.86 -13.48
CA ARG A 285 13.74 -22.64 -13.13
C ARG A 285 14.63 -23.45 -14.03
N LYS A 286 15.88 -23.05 -14.14
CA LYS A 286 16.89 -23.88 -14.81
C LYS A 286 16.93 -25.23 -14.10
N PRO A 287 16.73 -26.35 -14.83
CA PRO A 287 16.75 -27.67 -14.23
C PRO A 287 18.10 -27.97 -13.61
N ASP A 288 18.11 -28.41 -12.36
CA ASP A 288 19.28 -28.95 -11.68
C ASP A 288 19.06 -30.43 -11.41
N ARG A 289 20.05 -31.25 -11.72
CA ARG A 289 19.94 -32.70 -11.55
C ARG A 289 19.66 -33.11 -10.10
N SER A 290 20.11 -32.32 -9.13
CA SER A 290 19.89 -32.55 -7.70
C SER A 290 18.44 -32.46 -7.27
N ASP A 291 17.60 -31.75 -8.03
CA ASP A 291 16.18 -31.54 -7.75
C ASP A 291 15.31 -32.75 -8.20
N TYR A 292 15.91 -33.68 -8.98
CA TYR A 292 15.18 -34.82 -9.57
C TYR A 292 15.66 -36.16 -8.96
N ARG A 293 14.69 -36.96 -8.51
CA ARG A 293 14.95 -38.32 -8.05
C ARG A 293 15.22 -39.26 -9.23
N GLY A 294 15.85 -40.42 -8.99
CA GLY A 294 16.24 -41.36 -10.04
C GLY A 294 15.13 -41.71 -11.03
N TRP A 295 13.88 -41.88 -10.54
CA TRP A 295 12.71 -42.18 -11.39
C TRP A 295 12.18 -40.97 -12.20
N GLN A 296 12.68 -39.76 -11.90
CA GLN A 296 12.31 -38.52 -12.61
C GLN A 296 13.34 -38.11 -13.67
N MET A 297 14.29 -38.96 -13.99
CA MET A 297 15.38 -38.60 -14.91
C MET A 297 14.86 -38.28 -16.32
N GLN A 298 13.81 -38.96 -16.78
CA GLN A 298 13.16 -38.63 -18.05
C GLN A 298 12.67 -37.19 -18.05
N LYS A 299 11.99 -36.80 -16.98
CA LYS A 299 11.50 -35.42 -16.80
C LYS A 299 12.64 -34.41 -16.74
N TYR A 300 13.77 -34.73 -16.09
CA TYR A 300 14.95 -33.88 -16.08
C TYR A 300 15.48 -33.60 -17.50
N TYR A 301 15.54 -34.64 -18.36
CA TYR A 301 15.97 -34.46 -19.75
C TYR A 301 14.97 -33.63 -20.56
N GLU A 302 13.67 -33.83 -20.38
CA GLU A 302 12.62 -33.06 -21.03
C GLU A 302 12.65 -31.60 -20.61
N ASP A 303 12.76 -31.32 -19.31
CA ASP A 303 12.86 -29.97 -18.76
C ASP A 303 14.15 -29.27 -19.21
N SER A 304 15.28 -30.00 -19.29
CA SER A 304 16.56 -29.47 -19.77
C SER A 304 16.49 -29.12 -21.25
N LEU A 305 15.90 -29.99 -22.07
CA LEU A 305 15.69 -29.75 -23.49
C LEU A 305 14.75 -28.54 -23.70
N ALA A 306 13.65 -28.49 -22.93
CA ALA A 306 12.73 -27.35 -22.99
C ALA A 306 13.40 -26.02 -22.56
N TRP A 307 14.30 -26.06 -21.57
CA TRP A 307 15.06 -24.88 -21.19
C TRP A 307 15.94 -24.35 -22.32
N GLU A 308 16.54 -25.20 -23.10
CA GLU A 308 17.44 -24.81 -24.19
C GLU A 308 16.69 -24.42 -25.48
N THR A 309 15.63 -25.16 -25.81
CA THR A 309 14.98 -25.05 -27.11
C THR A 309 13.68 -24.24 -27.10
N ASN A 310 12.95 -24.21 -25.97
CA ASN A 310 11.71 -23.45 -25.89
C ASN A 310 11.97 -22.02 -25.37
N PRO A 311 11.75 -20.97 -26.17
CA PRO A 311 12.01 -19.59 -25.76
C PRO A 311 11.11 -19.13 -24.60
N LEU A 312 9.95 -19.73 -24.42
CA LEU A 312 9.04 -19.41 -23.31
C LEU A 312 9.40 -20.14 -22.01
N TYR A 313 10.10 -21.26 -22.08
CA TYR A 313 10.44 -22.04 -20.90
C TYR A 313 11.48 -21.32 -20.03
N GLY A 314 11.10 -20.97 -18.81
CA GLY A 314 11.93 -20.19 -17.89
C GLY A 314 12.15 -18.73 -18.34
N TRP A 315 11.28 -18.19 -19.17
CA TRP A 315 11.41 -16.83 -19.70
C TRP A 315 11.58 -15.77 -18.59
N CYS A 316 10.78 -15.86 -17.51
CA CYS A 316 10.87 -14.94 -16.39
C CYS A 316 12.22 -15.02 -15.64
N ALA A 317 12.86 -16.19 -15.62
CA ALA A 317 14.18 -16.36 -15.00
C ALA A 317 15.31 -15.83 -15.91
N LYS A 318 15.16 -16.01 -17.25
CA LYS A 318 16.12 -15.57 -18.26
C LYS A 318 16.07 -14.03 -18.47
N ASN A 319 14.89 -13.41 -18.33
CA ASN A 319 14.62 -12.01 -18.65
C ASN A 319 14.19 -11.21 -17.41
N LYS A 320 15.00 -11.21 -16.36
CA LYS A 320 14.73 -10.37 -15.19
C LYS A 320 14.95 -8.91 -15.54
N LYS A 321 13.97 -8.05 -15.26
CA LYS A 321 14.16 -6.61 -15.31
C LYS A 321 15.12 -6.17 -14.20
N LYS A 322 15.98 -5.20 -14.53
CA LYS A 322 16.95 -4.65 -13.56
C LYS A 322 16.28 -3.93 -12.39
N ASP A 323 15.11 -3.34 -12.64
CA ASP A 323 14.29 -2.62 -11.66
C ASP A 323 13.44 -3.54 -10.76
N GLY A 324 13.46 -4.86 -11.00
CA GLY A 324 12.69 -5.85 -10.24
C GLY A 324 11.18 -5.83 -10.52
N THR A 325 10.70 -5.02 -11.49
CA THR A 325 9.28 -5.00 -11.86
C THR A 325 8.88 -6.23 -12.67
N ASN A 326 7.61 -6.61 -12.64
CA ASN A 326 7.08 -7.72 -13.42
C ASN A 326 6.73 -7.28 -14.84
N TYR A 327 6.71 -8.25 -15.77
CA TYR A 327 6.19 -8.04 -17.11
C TYR A 327 4.70 -8.35 -17.16
N ASN A 328 3.94 -7.58 -17.93
CA ASN A 328 2.62 -7.99 -18.37
C ASN A 328 2.75 -8.91 -19.59
N ILE A 329 1.91 -9.90 -19.68
CA ILE A 329 1.93 -10.89 -20.73
C ILE A 329 0.74 -10.65 -21.64
N TYR A 330 1.03 -10.36 -22.90
CA TYR A 330 0.03 -10.23 -23.97
C TYR A 330 0.01 -11.52 -24.76
N THR A 331 -1.15 -12.13 -24.90
CA THR A 331 -1.32 -13.37 -25.66
C THR A 331 -1.95 -13.06 -27.01
N CYS A 332 -1.65 -13.86 -28.02
CA CYS A 332 -2.32 -13.80 -29.32
C CYS A 332 -3.70 -14.47 -29.32
N LEU A 333 -4.19 -14.92 -28.16
CA LEU A 333 -5.52 -15.51 -28.05
C LEU A 333 -6.58 -14.42 -28.01
N LEU A 334 -7.56 -14.54 -28.89
CA LEU A 334 -8.81 -13.80 -28.82
C LEU A 334 -9.74 -14.51 -27.84
N TYR A 335 -10.22 -13.81 -26.83
CA TYR A 335 -11.28 -14.31 -25.99
C TYR A 335 -12.63 -13.95 -26.64
N THR A 336 -13.08 -14.81 -27.54
CA THR A 336 -14.47 -14.78 -28.00
C THR A 336 -15.30 -15.47 -26.92
N SER A 337 -16.16 -14.70 -26.24
CA SER A 337 -17.20 -15.24 -25.38
C SER A 337 -18.09 -16.16 -26.23
N PRO A 338 -18.43 -17.39 -25.76
CA PRO A 338 -19.48 -18.19 -26.41
C PRO A 338 -20.81 -17.48 -26.30
#